data_8bcea1444088444890b45d9feb619a6c
#
_entry.id   8bcea1444088444890b45d9feb619a6c
#
_cell.length_a   1.000
_cell.length_b   1.000
_cell.length_c   1.000
_cell.angle_alpha   90.00
_cell.angle_beta   90.00
_cell.angle_gamma   90.00
#
_symmetry.space_group_name_H-M   'P 1'
#
loop_
_entity.id
_entity.type
_entity.pdbx_description
1 polymer ?
#
loop_
_entity_poly.entity_id
_entity_poly.type
_entity_poly.pdbx_seq_one_letter_code
_entity_poly.pdbx_strand_id
1 'polypeptide(L)'
;EDKNVTIYSPYYGMGANHNRGICFTADMEWLSVEGLRPDPKEITLMVKEHRGYEPFSLGRFNTVYIGGTIHELGHGLSLPHNHATKAESNLGTALMGAGNYTYRKEWREKGKGSFLTHASAIRLLVHPLFSGTTKQSKEVPNLRFRKLGVGQENKSIRITGKIESEIPTIAMIAYNDRENKNQRGYMVSNDYDATTWVSVISPQNEFNIQMEDLRDGNHQIRLVCVHANGATTTKRLHYVIDQGVADFERANKEIANISAN
;
A
#
# COMPACT_ATOMS: atom_id res chain seq x y z
N GLU A 1 -13.63 -17.06 -33.75
CA GLU A 1 -14.87 -16.80 -32.98
C GLU A 1 -14.53 -15.99 -31.74
N ASP A 2 -15.20 -14.83 -31.58
CA ASP A 2 -15.04 -14.00 -30.41
C ASP A 2 -15.57 -14.73 -29.18
N LYS A 3 -14.73 -14.91 -28.15
CA LYS A 3 -15.12 -15.57 -26.91
C LYS A 3 -15.57 -14.54 -25.88
N ASN A 4 -16.88 -14.46 -25.66
CA ASN A 4 -17.46 -13.59 -24.65
C ASN A 4 -17.20 -14.13 -23.25
N VAL A 5 -16.60 -13.30 -22.40
CA VAL A 5 -16.24 -13.63 -21.02
C VAL A 5 -16.91 -12.67 -20.06
N THR A 6 -17.61 -13.21 -19.08
CA THR A 6 -18.15 -12.45 -17.96
C THR A 6 -17.68 -13.06 -16.66
N ILE A 7 -16.98 -12.29 -15.82
CA ILE A 7 -16.53 -12.73 -14.51
C ILE A 7 -17.28 -11.93 -13.45
N TYR A 8 -17.98 -12.64 -12.58
CA TYR A 8 -18.66 -12.05 -11.43
C TYR A 8 -17.75 -12.17 -10.19
N SER A 9 -17.52 -11.04 -9.49
CA SER A 9 -16.68 -11.01 -8.29
C SER A 9 -15.34 -11.75 -8.48
N PRO A 10 -14.50 -11.28 -9.41
CA PRO A 10 -13.33 -12.05 -9.88
C PRO A 10 -12.32 -12.31 -8.77
N TYR A 11 -12.22 -11.40 -7.80
CA TYR A 11 -11.30 -11.50 -6.66
C TYR A 11 -11.74 -10.59 -5.53
N TYR A 12 -11.36 -10.94 -4.31
CA TYR A 12 -11.56 -10.13 -3.12
C TYR A 12 -10.57 -10.52 -2.03
N GLY A 13 -10.02 -9.55 -1.32
CA GLY A 13 -9.12 -9.77 -0.20
C GLY A 13 -9.38 -8.79 0.94
N MET A 14 -9.25 -9.27 2.16
CA MET A 14 -9.33 -8.45 3.35
C MET A 14 -8.48 -9.05 4.47
N GLY A 15 -7.62 -8.22 5.08
CA GLY A 15 -6.87 -8.56 6.27
C GLY A 15 -7.41 -7.82 7.49
N ALA A 16 -7.73 -8.55 8.54
CA ALA A 16 -8.07 -7.97 9.84
C ALA A 16 -6.81 -7.60 10.64
N ASN A 17 -5.78 -8.42 10.55
CA ASN A 17 -4.44 -8.20 11.12
C ASN A 17 -3.46 -9.22 10.53
N HIS A 18 -2.21 -9.21 10.99
CA HIS A 18 -1.14 -10.11 10.53
C HIS A 18 -1.39 -11.62 10.79
N ASN A 19 -2.43 -11.99 11.52
CA ASN A 19 -2.80 -13.39 11.82
C ASN A 19 -4.14 -13.79 11.19
N ARG A 20 -4.88 -12.85 10.59
CA ARG A 20 -6.24 -13.10 10.10
C ARG A 20 -6.49 -12.31 8.82
N GLY A 21 -6.64 -13.03 7.76
CA GLY A 21 -7.03 -12.47 6.47
C GLY A 21 -7.74 -13.52 5.63
N ILE A 22 -8.39 -13.04 4.59
CA ILE A 22 -9.08 -13.87 3.60
C ILE A 22 -8.74 -13.34 2.21
N CYS A 23 -8.52 -14.25 1.28
CA CYS A 23 -8.47 -13.95 -0.14
C CYS A 23 -9.19 -15.06 -0.89
N PHE A 24 -10.05 -14.69 -1.82
CA PHE A 24 -10.65 -15.64 -2.75
C PHE A 24 -10.66 -15.04 -4.15
N THR A 25 -10.68 -15.93 -5.14
CA THR A 25 -10.65 -15.59 -6.55
C THR A 25 -11.57 -16.52 -7.33
N ALA A 26 -12.13 -16.02 -8.42
CA ALA A 26 -12.78 -16.87 -9.42
C ALA A 26 -11.70 -17.66 -10.19
N ASP A 27 -12.01 -18.91 -10.49
CA ASP A 27 -11.21 -19.74 -11.40
C ASP A 27 -11.91 -19.89 -12.75
N MET A 28 -11.12 -19.98 -13.81
CA MET A 28 -11.65 -20.22 -15.15
C MET A 28 -10.55 -20.70 -16.11
N GLU A 29 -10.95 -21.36 -17.19
CA GLU A 29 -10.05 -21.98 -18.18
C GLU A 29 -9.01 -21.03 -18.81
N TRP A 30 -9.31 -19.71 -18.88
CA TRP A 30 -8.43 -18.72 -19.49
C TRP A 30 -7.42 -18.11 -18.52
N LEU A 31 -7.55 -18.38 -17.21
CA LEU A 31 -6.62 -17.92 -16.20
C LEU A 31 -5.44 -18.90 -16.09
N SER A 32 -4.30 -18.49 -16.63
CA SER A 32 -3.07 -19.26 -16.50
C SER A 32 -1.83 -18.37 -16.47
N VAL A 33 -0.80 -18.83 -15.77
CA VAL A 33 0.50 -18.13 -15.73
C VAL A 33 1.14 -18.08 -17.12
N GLU A 34 0.93 -19.09 -17.95
CA GLU A 34 1.38 -19.15 -19.33
C GLU A 34 0.73 -18.04 -20.17
N GLY A 35 -0.52 -17.72 -19.89
CA GLY A 35 -1.26 -16.62 -20.54
C GLY A 35 -0.67 -15.24 -20.27
N LEU A 36 0.22 -15.07 -19.28
CA LEU A 36 0.95 -13.80 -19.06
C LEU A 36 2.05 -13.55 -20.09
N ARG A 37 2.46 -14.58 -20.84
CA ARG A 37 3.48 -14.49 -21.89
C ARG A 37 2.88 -14.01 -23.21
N PRO A 38 3.70 -13.66 -24.21
CA PRO A 38 3.20 -13.37 -25.55
C PRO A 38 2.32 -14.52 -26.06
N ASP A 39 1.09 -14.17 -26.50
CA ASP A 39 0.17 -15.16 -27.05
C ASP A 39 0.49 -15.42 -28.54
N PRO A 40 1.10 -16.56 -28.88
CA PRO A 40 1.45 -16.85 -30.25
C PRO A 40 0.23 -17.13 -31.13
N LYS A 41 -0.94 -17.37 -30.55
CA LYS A 41 -2.21 -17.59 -31.26
C LYS A 41 -3.05 -16.34 -31.37
N GLU A 42 -2.62 -15.22 -30.78
CA GLU A 42 -3.33 -13.94 -30.76
C GLU A 42 -4.81 -14.08 -30.34
N ILE A 43 -5.04 -14.86 -29.27
CA ILE A 43 -6.38 -15.07 -28.74
C ILE A 43 -6.92 -13.75 -28.17
N THR A 44 -8.09 -13.34 -28.68
CA THR A 44 -8.85 -12.19 -28.16
C THR A 44 -10.08 -12.67 -27.41
N LEU A 45 -10.25 -12.17 -26.19
CA LEU A 45 -11.42 -12.39 -25.35
C LEU A 45 -12.25 -11.11 -25.31
N MET A 46 -13.56 -11.21 -25.48
CA MET A 46 -14.50 -10.09 -25.30
C MET A 46 -14.93 -10.07 -23.84
N VAL A 47 -14.25 -9.26 -23.02
CA VAL A 47 -14.47 -9.19 -21.57
C VAL A 47 -15.53 -8.17 -21.23
N LYS A 48 -16.49 -8.55 -20.39
CA LYS A 48 -17.54 -7.64 -19.93
C LYS A 48 -17.00 -6.69 -18.87
N GLU A 49 -16.91 -5.43 -19.24
CA GLU A 49 -16.55 -4.32 -18.37
C GLU A 49 -17.78 -3.42 -18.10
N HIS A 50 -17.61 -2.35 -17.32
CA HIS A 50 -18.70 -1.43 -16.95
C HIS A 50 -19.45 -0.81 -18.14
N ARG A 51 -18.79 -0.63 -19.28
CA ARG A 51 -19.34 -0.03 -20.49
C ARG A 51 -19.75 -1.03 -21.57
N GLY A 52 -19.67 -2.32 -21.28
CA GLY A 52 -19.98 -3.38 -22.24
C GLY A 52 -18.82 -4.35 -22.42
N TYR A 53 -18.82 -5.08 -23.54
CA TYR A 53 -17.74 -5.99 -23.86
C TYR A 53 -16.57 -5.26 -24.53
N GLU A 54 -15.36 -5.43 -23.98
CA GLU A 54 -14.12 -4.86 -24.52
C GLU A 54 -13.17 -5.98 -24.95
N PRO A 55 -12.39 -5.80 -26.04
CA PRO A 55 -11.41 -6.78 -26.49
C PRO A 55 -10.18 -6.77 -25.59
N PHE A 56 -9.86 -7.93 -25.05
CA PHE A 56 -8.63 -8.19 -24.28
C PHE A 56 -7.82 -9.26 -24.99
N SER A 57 -6.53 -9.03 -25.23
CA SER A 57 -5.62 -10.14 -25.51
C SER A 57 -5.57 -11.07 -24.29
N LEU A 58 -5.25 -12.36 -24.52
CA LEU A 58 -5.10 -13.32 -23.44
C LEU A 58 -4.08 -12.83 -22.39
N GLY A 59 -2.99 -12.18 -22.84
CA GLY A 59 -1.98 -11.59 -21.96
C GLY A 59 -2.53 -10.45 -21.10
N ARG A 60 -3.31 -9.52 -21.67
CA ARG A 60 -3.96 -8.45 -20.93
C ARG A 60 -4.97 -9.01 -19.92
N PHE A 61 -5.74 -10.01 -20.34
CA PHE A 61 -6.71 -10.68 -19.48
C PHE A 61 -6.02 -11.27 -18.23
N ASN A 62 -4.97 -12.08 -18.44
CA ASN A 62 -4.24 -12.68 -17.31
C ASN A 62 -3.52 -11.62 -16.46
N THR A 63 -3.00 -10.55 -17.06
CA THR A 63 -2.44 -9.43 -16.28
C THR A 63 -3.46 -8.87 -15.30
N VAL A 64 -4.66 -8.54 -15.75
CA VAL A 64 -5.67 -7.89 -14.91
C VAL A 64 -6.18 -8.84 -13.83
N TYR A 65 -6.51 -10.10 -14.18
CA TYR A 65 -7.19 -11.00 -13.24
C TYR A 65 -6.21 -11.74 -12.32
N ILE A 66 -5.06 -12.19 -12.79
CA ILE A 66 -4.03 -12.73 -11.90
C ILE A 66 -3.41 -11.61 -11.07
N GLY A 67 -3.15 -10.45 -11.68
CA GLY A 67 -2.67 -9.27 -10.97
C GLY A 67 -3.64 -8.82 -9.88
N GLY A 68 -4.95 -8.84 -10.17
CA GLY A 68 -5.99 -8.56 -9.17
C GLY A 68 -5.98 -9.57 -8.03
N THR A 69 -5.90 -10.87 -8.34
CA THR A 69 -5.78 -11.92 -7.31
C THR A 69 -4.58 -11.71 -6.39
N ILE A 70 -3.41 -11.37 -6.95
CA ILE A 70 -2.20 -11.11 -6.15
C ILE A 70 -2.33 -9.81 -5.33
N HIS A 71 -3.00 -8.78 -5.87
CA HIS A 71 -3.33 -7.55 -5.15
C HIS A 71 -4.24 -7.86 -3.94
N GLU A 72 -5.31 -8.62 -4.15
CA GLU A 72 -6.24 -9.03 -3.08
C GLU A 72 -5.59 -9.96 -2.06
N LEU A 73 -4.68 -10.83 -2.48
CA LEU A 73 -3.85 -11.59 -1.56
C LEU A 73 -3.01 -10.67 -0.67
N GLY A 74 -2.48 -9.57 -1.21
CA GLY A 74 -1.83 -8.52 -0.43
C GLY A 74 -2.74 -7.98 0.67
N HIS A 75 -4.01 -7.68 0.37
CA HIS A 75 -4.99 -7.30 1.39
C HIS A 75 -5.27 -8.41 2.40
N GLY A 76 -5.38 -9.66 1.95
CA GLY A 76 -5.48 -10.82 2.84
C GLY A 76 -4.30 -10.94 3.81
N LEU A 77 -3.11 -10.49 3.39
CA LEU A 77 -1.90 -10.36 4.20
C LEU A 77 -1.81 -9.02 4.97
N SER A 78 -2.93 -8.28 5.05
CA SER A 78 -3.06 -7.00 5.75
C SER A 78 -2.23 -5.85 5.17
N LEU A 79 -1.86 -5.91 3.89
CA LEU A 79 -1.26 -4.76 3.20
C LEU A 79 -2.35 -3.74 2.84
N PRO A 80 -2.20 -2.46 3.17
CA PRO A 80 -3.08 -1.41 2.67
C PRO A 80 -2.68 -0.97 1.26
N HIS A 81 -3.57 -0.26 0.59
CA HIS A 81 -3.22 0.42 -0.65
C HIS A 81 -2.05 1.38 -0.45
N ASN A 82 -1.21 1.49 -1.48
CA ASN A 82 -0.14 2.47 -1.55
C ASN A 82 0.34 2.72 -2.97
N HIS A 83 0.91 3.91 -3.17
CA HIS A 83 1.60 4.31 -4.38
C HIS A 83 3.12 4.39 -4.16
N ALA A 84 3.85 4.24 -5.26
CA ALA A 84 5.28 4.44 -5.30
C ALA A 84 5.65 5.90 -5.03
N THR A 85 6.76 6.11 -4.33
CA THR A 85 7.45 7.39 -4.31
C THR A 85 8.03 7.71 -5.70
N LYS A 86 8.45 8.95 -5.93
CA LYS A 86 9.16 9.32 -7.16
C LYS A 86 10.44 8.50 -7.35
N ALA A 87 11.15 8.20 -6.26
CA ALA A 87 12.36 7.39 -6.28
C ALA A 87 12.09 5.93 -6.72
N GLU A 88 10.91 5.39 -6.38
CA GLU A 88 10.50 4.04 -6.75
C GLU A 88 9.81 3.96 -8.13
N SER A 89 9.42 5.10 -8.73
CA SER A 89 8.62 5.13 -9.97
C SER A 89 9.29 4.44 -11.16
N ASN A 90 10.62 4.34 -11.15
CA ASN A 90 11.37 3.63 -12.16
C ASN A 90 11.27 2.10 -12.07
N LEU A 91 10.73 1.55 -10.97
CA LEU A 91 10.52 0.12 -10.78
C LEU A 91 9.24 -0.38 -11.44
N GLY A 92 8.28 0.50 -11.71
CA GLY A 92 6.99 0.17 -12.31
C GLY A 92 5.81 0.72 -11.52
N THR A 93 4.69 -0.01 -11.50
CA THR A 93 3.48 0.38 -10.78
C THR A 93 3.40 -0.38 -9.44
N ALA A 94 3.13 0.33 -8.35
CA ALA A 94 2.96 -0.31 -7.05
C ALA A 94 1.82 -1.34 -7.08
N LEU A 95 2.11 -2.59 -6.71
CA LEU A 95 1.14 -3.68 -6.75
C LEU A 95 -0.09 -3.39 -5.90
N MET A 96 0.11 -2.82 -4.70
CA MET A 96 -0.97 -2.43 -3.80
C MET A 96 -1.65 -1.09 -4.17
N GLY A 97 -1.31 -0.50 -5.32
CA GLY A 97 -2.03 0.56 -6.00
C GLY A 97 -2.69 0.02 -7.27
N ALA A 98 -2.39 0.61 -8.41
CA ALA A 98 -2.91 0.16 -9.72
C ALA A 98 -2.06 -0.94 -10.39
N GLY A 99 -1.21 -1.63 -9.65
CA GLY A 99 -0.25 -2.60 -10.20
C GLY A 99 -0.89 -3.87 -10.75
N ASN A 100 -2.14 -4.18 -10.37
CA ASN A 100 -2.90 -5.26 -10.99
C ASN A 100 -3.04 -5.09 -12.52
N TYR A 101 -3.15 -3.86 -13.03
CA TYR A 101 -3.25 -3.56 -14.46
C TYR A 101 -1.93 -3.65 -15.23
N THR A 102 -0.81 -3.78 -14.52
CA THR A 102 0.53 -3.89 -15.11
C THR A 102 1.28 -5.16 -14.68
N TYR A 103 0.59 -6.08 -13.96
CA TYR A 103 1.20 -7.30 -13.45
C TYR A 103 1.83 -8.14 -14.59
N ARG A 104 3.15 -8.37 -14.50
CA ARG A 104 3.94 -9.10 -15.50
C ARG A 104 3.82 -8.57 -16.93
N LYS A 105 3.47 -7.28 -17.09
CA LYS A 105 3.38 -6.63 -18.40
C LYS A 105 4.72 -6.71 -19.16
N GLU A 106 5.84 -6.60 -18.47
CA GLU A 106 7.19 -6.67 -19.01
C GLU A 106 7.53 -8.00 -19.70
N TRP A 107 6.74 -9.05 -19.51
CA TRP A 107 6.95 -10.33 -20.16
C TRP A 107 6.52 -10.36 -21.64
N ARG A 108 5.67 -9.46 -22.07
CA ARG A 108 5.10 -9.45 -23.43
C ARG A 108 5.19 -8.12 -24.16
N GLU A 109 5.43 -7.02 -23.45
CA GLU A 109 5.48 -5.69 -24.07
C GLU A 109 6.52 -4.79 -23.39
N LYS A 110 6.89 -3.70 -24.08
CA LYS A 110 7.83 -2.73 -23.52
C LYS A 110 7.22 -2.04 -22.31
N GLY A 111 8.02 -1.76 -21.30
CA GLY A 111 7.64 -1.06 -20.09
C GLY A 111 7.95 -1.83 -18.83
N LYS A 112 7.48 -1.32 -17.72
CA LYS A 112 7.66 -1.92 -16.40
C LYS A 112 6.36 -2.62 -16.00
N GLY A 113 6.51 -3.71 -15.28
CA GLY A 113 5.39 -4.40 -14.64
C GLY A 113 4.99 -3.76 -13.31
N SER A 114 4.53 -4.59 -12.40
CA SER A 114 4.23 -4.18 -11.02
C SER A 114 5.32 -4.62 -10.06
N PHE A 115 5.42 -3.93 -8.92
CA PHE A 115 6.36 -4.24 -7.86
C PHE A 115 5.75 -3.97 -6.48
N LEU A 116 6.34 -4.54 -5.43
CA LEU A 116 6.01 -4.22 -4.04
C LEU A 116 6.83 -3.02 -3.60
N THR A 117 6.17 -1.94 -3.16
CA THR A 117 6.85 -0.79 -2.55
C THR A 117 7.65 -1.23 -1.33
N HIS A 118 8.65 -0.44 -0.94
CA HIS A 118 9.44 -0.71 0.26
C HIS A 118 8.56 -0.89 1.51
N ALA A 119 7.49 -0.11 1.63
CA ALA A 119 6.50 -0.24 2.71
C ALA A 119 5.80 -1.60 2.73
N SER A 120 5.34 -2.08 1.57
CA SER A 120 4.72 -3.39 1.45
C SER A 120 5.71 -4.52 1.70
N ALA A 121 6.92 -4.42 1.15
CA ALA A 121 7.97 -5.42 1.32
C ALA A 121 8.38 -5.61 2.79
N ILE A 122 8.58 -4.52 3.55
CA ILE A 122 8.92 -4.59 4.98
C ILE A 122 7.80 -5.26 5.79
N ARG A 123 6.53 -4.97 5.48
CA ARG A 123 5.41 -5.61 6.19
C ARG A 123 5.36 -7.11 5.92
N LEU A 124 5.60 -7.54 4.68
CA LEU A 124 5.68 -8.97 4.35
C LEU A 124 6.90 -9.64 4.97
N LEU A 125 8.04 -8.97 5.05
CA LEU A 125 9.26 -9.51 5.64
C LEU A 125 9.04 -10.04 7.07
N VAL A 126 8.24 -9.32 7.86
CA VAL A 126 7.94 -9.70 9.25
C VAL A 126 6.63 -10.45 9.42
N HIS A 127 5.85 -10.61 8.36
CA HIS A 127 4.58 -11.33 8.42
C HIS A 127 4.83 -12.81 8.78
N PRO A 128 4.12 -13.39 9.75
CA PRO A 128 4.39 -14.75 10.24
C PRO A 128 4.45 -15.82 9.15
N LEU A 129 3.65 -15.67 8.09
CA LEU A 129 3.64 -16.61 6.96
C LEU A 129 4.99 -16.66 6.23
N PHE A 130 5.73 -15.55 6.16
CA PHE A 130 7.01 -15.46 5.42
C PHE A 130 8.21 -15.53 6.34
N SER A 131 8.13 -14.92 7.52
CA SER A 131 9.22 -14.97 8.53
C SER A 131 9.32 -16.31 9.25
N GLY A 132 8.25 -17.13 9.20
CA GLY A 132 8.16 -18.38 9.94
C GLY A 132 8.10 -18.20 11.45
N THR A 133 8.00 -16.95 11.96
CA THR A 133 7.95 -16.72 13.40
C THR A 133 6.56 -16.99 13.95
N THR A 134 6.52 -17.80 15.02
CA THR A 134 5.29 -18.01 15.80
C THR A 134 5.39 -17.36 17.18
N LYS A 135 6.59 -16.87 17.53
CA LYS A 135 6.85 -16.24 18.83
C LYS A 135 6.07 -14.92 18.91
N GLN A 136 5.28 -14.81 19.97
CA GLN A 136 4.47 -13.59 20.23
C GLN A 136 3.55 -13.17 19.07
N SER A 137 3.24 -14.06 18.14
CA SER A 137 2.45 -13.71 16.94
C SER A 137 1.03 -13.22 17.26
N LYS A 138 0.46 -13.59 18.42
CA LYS A 138 -0.86 -13.17 18.89
C LYS A 138 -0.84 -11.94 19.79
N GLU A 139 0.33 -11.47 20.19
CA GLU A 139 0.45 -10.35 21.10
C GLU A 139 0.21 -9.03 20.36
N VAL A 140 -0.54 -8.13 21.01
CA VAL A 140 -0.76 -6.77 20.52
C VAL A 140 0.30 -5.88 21.14
N PRO A 141 1.16 -5.23 20.33
CA PRO A 141 2.23 -4.40 20.85
C PRO A 141 1.69 -3.15 21.57
N ASN A 142 2.27 -2.85 22.73
CA ASN A 142 2.09 -1.56 23.37
C ASN A 142 3.21 -0.63 22.91
N LEU A 143 2.87 0.35 22.05
CA LEU A 143 3.81 1.32 21.48
C LEU A 143 3.64 2.69 22.16
N ARG A 144 4.73 3.21 22.73
CA ARG A 144 4.80 4.56 23.30
C ARG A 144 5.76 5.43 22.50
N PHE A 145 5.36 6.67 22.24
CA PHE A 145 6.23 7.68 21.64
C PHE A 145 6.85 8.52 22.75
N ARG A 146 8.18 8.43 22.93
CA ARG A 146 8.95 9.26 23.88
C ARG A 146 9.24 10.63 23.31
N LYS A 147 9.43 10.68 22.00
CA LYS A 147 9.51 11.91 21.23
C LYS A 147 8.80 11.68 19.89
N LEU A 148 8.05 12.65 19.46
CA LEU A 148 7.47 12.69 18.12
C LEU A 148 7.43 14.14 17.69
N GLY A 149 7.91 14.42 16.50
CA GLY A 149 7.91 15.74 15.90
C GLY A 149 7.65 15.70 14.41
N VAL A 150 7.00 16.74 13.92
CA VAL A 150 6.79 16.98 12.50
C VAL A 150 7.21 18.39 12.16
N GLY A 151 7.82 18.59 11.02
CA GLY A 151 8.23 19.91 10.55
C GLY A 151 8.50 19.90 9.05
N GLN A 152 8.62 21.10 8.49
CA GLN A 152 8.98 21.30 7.10
C GLN A 152 10.46 21.69 7.01
N GLU A 153 11.19 21.01 6.14
CA GLU A 153 12.56 21.35 5.74
C GLU A 153 12.58 21.58 4.21
N ASN A 154 12.71 22.83 3.79
CA ASN A 154 12.58 23.21 2.37
C ASN A 154 11.22 22.77 1.79
N LYS A 155 11.24 21.87 0.80
CA LYS A 155 10.05 21.31 0.14
C LYS A 155 9.65 19.92 0.65
N SER A 156 10.31 19.43 1.70
CA SER A 156 10.02 18.13 2.31
C SER A 156 9.42 18.29 3.70
N ILE A 157 8.63 17.30 4.09
CA ILE A 157 8.12 17.19 5.45
C ILE A 157 8.91 16.09 6.15
N ARG A 158 9.43 16.42 7.32
CA ARG A 158 10.22 15.53 8.15
C ARG A 158 9.43 15.11 9.37
N ILE A 159 9.40 13.81 9.63
CA ILE A 159 8.81 13.23 10.84
C ILE A 159 9.92 12.50 11.57
N THR A 160 10.17 12.88 12.81
CA THR A 160 11.16 12.23 13.65
C THR A 160 10.55 11.75 14.94
N GLY A 161 11.11 10.69 15.51
CA GLY A 161 10.62 10.23 16.79
C GLY A 161 11.52 9.22 17.44
N LYS A 162 11.24 9.02 18.75
CA LYS A 162 11.80 7.94 19.57
C LYS A 162 10.66 7.16 20.17
N ILE A 163 10.75 5.84 20.10
CA ILE A 163 9.67 4.92 20.50
C ILE A 163 10.16 3.92 21.54
N GLU A 164 9.21 3.38 22.29
CA GLU A 164 9.38 2.21 23.12
C GLU A 164 8.28 1.20 22.83
N SER A 165 8.64 -0.07 22.79
CA SER A 165 7.70 -1.16 22.59
C SER A 165 8.21 -2.43 23.26
N GLU A 166 7.28 -3.23 23.78
CA GLU A 166 7.58 -4.55 24.37
C GLU A 166 7.98 -5.57 23.28
N ILE A 167 7.48 -5.40 22.07
CA ILE A 167 7.83 -6.20 20.90
C ILE A 167 8.82 -5.40 20.05
N PRO A 168 9.96 -5.95 19.65
CA PRO A 168 10.95 -5.24 18.84
C PRO A 168 10.31 -4.62 17.60
N THR A 169 10.70 -3.38 17.32
CA THR A 169 10.19 -2.60 16.17
C THR A 169 11.22 -2.65 15.04
N ILE A 170 10.73 -2.82 13.80
CA ILE A 170 11.58 -2.97 12.62
C ILE A 170 11.61 -1.68 11.79
N ALA A 171 10.44 -1.08 11.57
CA ALA A 171 10.33 0.12 10.75
C ALA A 171 9.18 1.02 11.18
N MET A 172 9.30 2.30 10.86
CA MET A 172 8.22 3.26 10.85
C MET A 172 7.88 3.62 9.41
N ILE A 173 6.61 3.53 9.04
CA ILE A 173 6.11 3.85 7.70
C ILE A 173 5.15 5.03 7.80
N ALA A 174 5.36 6.05 6.99
CA ALA A 174 4.38 7.10 6.76
C ALA A 174 3.60 6.80 5.49
N TYR A 175 2.31 6.55 5.62
CA TYR A 175 1.35 6.57 4.52
C TYR A 175 0.73 7.96 4.48
N ASN A 176 1.04 8.73 3.48
CA ASN A 176 0.49 10.08 3.32
C ASN A 176 -0.66 10.06 2.33
N ASP A 177 -1.86 10.21 2.88
CA ASP A 177 -3.09 10.31 2.11
C ASP A 177 -3.44 11.78 1.89
N ARG A 178 -3.69 12.16 0.63
CA ARG A 178 -4.29 13.45 0.35
C ARG A 178 -5.79 13.35 0.51
N GLU A 179 -6.37 14.18 1.38
CA GLU A 179 -7.80 14.24 1.54
C GLU A 179 -8.45 14.93 0.33
N ASN A 180 -9.47 14.29 -0.24
CA ASN A 180 -10.25 14.82 -1.34
C ASN A 180 -11.72 14.94 -0.93
N LYS A 181 -12.45 15.86 -1.56
CA LYS A 181 -13.91 15.92 -1.40
C LYS A 181 -14.53 14.72 -2.09
N ASN A 182 -15.34 13.94 -1.37
CA ASN A 182 -16.17 12.91 -1.97
C ASN A 182 -17.33 13.54 -2.78
N GLN A 183 -18.14 12.71 -3.44
CA GLN A 183 -19.31 13.17 -4.23
C GLN A 183 -20.35 13.97 -3.42
N ARG A 184 -20.33 13.85 -2.07
CA ARG A 184 -21.21 14.61 -1.16
C ARG A 184 -20.54 15.86 -0.61
N GLY A 185 -19.31 16.18 -1.06
CA GLY A 185 -18.57 17.37 -0.63
C GLY A 185 -17.82 17.22 0.70
N TYR A 186 -17.87 16.05 1.36
CA TYR A 186 -17.11 15.80 2.58
C TYR A 186 -15.65 15.48 2.26
N MET A 187 -14.74 16.03 3.07
CA MET A 187 -13.33 15.65 3.02
C MET A 187 -13.16 14.20 3.49
N VAL A 188 -12.55 13.38 2.67
CA VAL A 188 -12.26 11.98 2.96
C VAL A 188 -10.83 11.67 2.55
N SER A 189 -10.16 10.90 3.39
CA SER A 189 -8.89 10.29 3.04
C SER A 189 -9.15 9.19 1.98
N ASN A 190 -8.35 9.21 0.93
CA ASN A 190 -8.40 8.18 -0.10
C ASN A 190 -7.14 7.33 0.01
N ASP A 191 -7.20 6.24 0.77
CA ASP A 191 -6.07 5.34 1.00
C ASP A 191 -5.53 4.67 -0.28
N TYR A 192 -6.29 4.67 -1.37
CA TYR A 192 -5.82 4.29 -2.70
C TYR A 192 -4.67 5.16 -3.19
N ASP A 193 -4.62 6.42 -2.79
CA ASP A 193 -3.64 7.40 -3.25
C ASP A 193 -2.47 7.60 -2.28
N ALA A 194 -2.41 6.81 -1.20
CA ALA A 194 -1.37 6.93 -0.20
C ALA A 194 0.03 6.68 -0.78
N THR A 195 0.89 7.69 -0.78
CA THR A 195 2.31 7.50 -1.04
C THR A 195 3.03 7.14 0.26
N THR A 196 4.06 6.28 0.19
CA THR A 196 4.68 5.72 1.38
C THR A 196 6.17 5.99 1.49
N TRP A 197 6.62 6.37 2.69
CA TRP A 197 8.03 6.52 3.05
C TRP A 197 8.34 5.67 4.26
N VAL A 198 9.53 5.11 4.30
CA VAL A 198 9.96 4.14 5.32
C VAL A 198 11.23 4.61 6.00
N SER A 199 11.26 4.48 7.32
CA SER A 199 12.48 4.58 8.13
C SER A 199 12.66 3.29 8.91
N VAL A 200 13.79 2.62 8.72
CA VAL A 200 14.20 1.52 9.61
C VAL A 200 14.46 2.10 11.00
N ILE A 201 14.05 1.38 12.03
CA ILE A 201 14.27 1.81 13.42
C ILE A 201 15.74 1.61 13.79
N SER A 202 16.35 2.67 14.33
CA SER A 202 17.75 2.62 14.78
C SER A 202 17.91 1.78 16.06
N PRO A 203 19.15 1.35 16.41
CA PRO A 203 19.42 0.70 17.70
C PRO A 203 19.03 1.54 18.92
N GLN A 204 18.90 2.87 18.76
CA GLN A 204 18.45 3.79 19.82
C GLN A 204 16.92 3.94 19.85
N ASN A 205 16.18 3.12 19.06
CA ASN A 205 14.73 3.17 18.87
C ASN A 205 14.24 4.50 18.27
N GLU A 206 15.02 5.08 17.37
CA GLU A 206 14.70 6.34 16.70
C GLU A 206 14.38 6.11 15.22
N PHE A 207 13.55 6.98 14.68
CA PHE A 207 13.23 7.01 13.25
C PHE A 207 13.27 8.43 12.71
N ASN A 208 13.49 8.53 11.40
CA ASN A 208 13.51 9.77 10.66
C ASN A 208 12.96 9.52 9.26
N ILE A 209 11.78 10.04 8.96
CA ILE A 209 11.12 9.94 7.68
C ILE A 209 11.16 11.31 7.01
N GLN A 210 11.58 11.35 5.77
CA GLN A 210 11.53 12.53 4.92
C GLN A 210 10.58 12.28 3.76
N MET A 211 9.49 13.04 3.68
CA MET A 211 8.47 12.95 2.64
C MET A 211 8.65 14.08 1.65
N GLU A 212 8.72 13.75 0.38
CA GLU A 212 8.98 14.67 -0.72
C GLU A 212 7.87 14.64 -1.77
N ASP A 213 7.91 15.59 -2.71
CA ASP A 213 6.97 15.69 -3.84
C ASP A 213 5.49 15.80 -3.39
N LEU A 214 5.23 16.43 -2.26
CA LEU A 214 3.90 16.65 -1.72
C LEU A 214 3.21 17.83 -2.42
N ARG A 215 1.92 17.70 -2.62
CA ARG A 215 1.08 18.71 -3.30
C ARG A 215 0.29 19.52 -2.27
N ASP A 216 -0.15 20.72 -2.65
CA ASP A 216 -1.05 21.51 -1.81
C ASP A 216 -2.37 20.77 -1.54
N GLY A 217 -2.94 21.00 -0.36
CA GLY A 217 -4.20 20.44 0.11
C GLY A 217 -4.14 19.91 1.54
N ASN A 218 -5.23 19.30 1.98
CA ASN A 218 -5.30 18.62 3.26
C ASN A 218 -4.70 17.23 3.15
N HIS A 219 -3.95 16.85 4.17
CA HIS A 219 -3.25 15.58 4.23
C HIS A 219 -3.51 14.86 5.56
N GLN A 220 -3.59 13.53 5.48
CA GLN A 220 -3.52 12.64 6.62
C GLN A 220 -2.29 11.76 6.50
N ILE A 221 -1.49 11.71 7.54
CA ILE A 221 -0.42 10.74 7.69
C ILE A 221 -0.93 9.61 8.58
N ARG A 222 -0.91 8.38 8.05
CA ARG A 222 -0.99 7.17 8.87
C ARG A 222 0.44 6.75 9.20
N LEU A 223 0.88 7.03 10.42
CA LEU A 223 2.20 6.64 10.90
C LEU A 223 2.11 5.22 11.47
N VAL A 224 2.65 4.25 10.76
CA VAL A 224 2.54 2.82 11.05
C VAL A 224 3.87 2.27 11.52
N CYS A 225 3.93 1.86 12.79
CA CYS A 225 5.03 1.10 13.34
C CYS A 225 4.87 -0.39 13.00
N VAL A 226 5.89 -0.99 12.43
CA VAL A 226 5.95 -2.41 12.07
C VAL A 226 6.78 -3.15 13.12
N HIS A 227 6.18 -4.17 13.74
CA HIS A 227 6.80 -4.97 14.80
C HIS A 227 7.31 -6.31 14.28
N ALA A 228 8.31 -6.87 14.95
CA ALA A 228 8.97 -8.12 14.56
C ALA A 228 8.04 -9.34 14.55
N ASN A 229 6.90 -9.29 15.23
CA ASN A 229 5.89 -10.36 15.21
C ASN A 229 4.88 -10.21 14.06
N GLY A 230 5.05 -9.23 13.18
CA GLY A 230 4.15 -8.92 12.08
C GLY A 230 3.01 -7.95 12.42
N ALA A 231 2.80 -7.66 13.70
CA ALA A 231 1.80 -6.68 14.13
C ALA A 231 2.15 -5.27 13.69
N THR A 232 1.14 -4.41 13.59
CA THR A 232 1.32 -2.99 13.31
C THR A 232 0.55 -2.13 14.31
N THR A 233 1.15 -1.01 14.68
CA THR A 233 0.50 0.03 15.49
C THR A 233 0.42 1.31 14.69
N THR A 234 -0.77 1.94 14.65
CA THR A 234 -1.00 3.12 13.81
C THR A 234 -1.37 4.34 14.63
N LYS A 235 -0.76 5.47 14.32
CA LYS A 235 -1.18 6.82 14.75
C LYS A 235 -1.50 7.67 13.53
N ARG A 236 -2.38 8.65 13.69
CA ARG A 236 -2.76 9.56 12.60
C ARG A 236 -2.38 10.98 12.95
N LEU A 237 -1.86 11.70 11.96
CA LEU A 237 -1.54 13.13 12.03
C LEU A 237 -2.17 13.81 10.82
N HIS A 238 -2.70 15.02 11.02
CA HIS A 238 -3.30 15.80 9.95
C HIS A 238 -2.58 17.15 9.81
N TYR A 239 -2.37 17.58 8.59
CA TYR A 239 -1.75 18.84 8.25
C TYR A 239 -2.26 19.38 6.92
N VAL A 240 -1.98 20.62 6.64
CA VAL A 240 -2.36 21.28 5.38
C VAL A 240 -1.11 21.81 4.71
N ILE A 241 -1.03 21.71 3.38
CA ILE A 241 -0.05 22.44 2.58
C ILE A 241 -0.81 23.49 1.78
N ASP A 242 -0.40 24.75 1.91
CA ASP A 242 -0.92 25.85 1.11
C ASP A 242 0.25 26.61 0.48
N GLN A 243 0.24 26.76 -0.84
CA GLN A 243 1.31 27.39 -1.62
C GLN A 243 2.73 26.85 -1.26
N GLY A 244 2.81 25.54 -1.00
CA GLY A 244 4.06 24.86 -0.64
C GLY A 244 4.51 25.05 0.82
N VAL A 245 3.72 25.73 1.65
CA VAL A 245 3.96 25.91 3.09
C VAL A 245 3.05 25.01 3.89
N ALA A 246 3.64 24.21 4.79
CA ALA A 246 2.87 23.30 5.64
C ALA A 246 2.47 23.92 6.97
N ASP A 247 1.18 23.79 7.29
CA ASP A 247 0.63 24.09 8.61
C ASP A 247 0.45 22.79 9.41
N PHE A 248 1.11 22.72 10.56
CA PHE A 248 1.09 21.58 11.47
C PHE A 248 0.32 21.83 12.76
N GLU A 249 -0.50 22.87 12.86
CA GLU A 249 -1.21 23.18 14.11
C GLU A 249 -2.01 21.97 14.63
N ARG A 250 -2.77 21.32 13.72
CA ARG A 250 -3.54 20.12 14.06
C ARG A 250 -2.64 18.93 14.40
N ALA A 251 -1.61 18.67 13.60
CA ALA A 251 -0.66 17.59 13.85
C ALA A 251 0.03 17.75 15.21
N ASN A 252 0.42 18.96 15.61
CA ASN A 252 1.07 19.21 16.89
C ASN A 252 0.15 18.94 18.08
N LYS A 253 -1.16 19.25 17.98
CA LYS A 253 -2.16 18.89 18.99
C LYS A 253 -2.32 17.37 19.10
N GLU A 254 -2.36 16.67 17.97
CA GLU A 254 -2.44 15.19 17.91
C GLU A 254 -1.18 14.54 18.50
N ILE A 255 0.01 15.09 18.21
CA ILE A 255 1.30 14.65 18.79
C ILE A 255 1.31 14.79 20.30
N ALA A 256 0.84 15.93 20.83
CA ALA A 256 0.76 16.13 22.28
C ALA A 256 -0.10 15.04 22.95
N ASN A 257 -1.26 14.71 22.36
CA ASN A 257 -2.14 13.64 22.86
C ASN A 257 -1.51 12.23 22.75
N ILE A 258 -0.74 11.97 21.67
CA ILE A 258 -0.04 10.69 21.46
C ILE A 258 1.06 10.50 22.52
N SER A 259 1.76 11.57 22.89
CA SER A 259 2.90 11.53 23.82
C SER A 259 2.45 11.52 25.30
N ALA A 260 1.20 11.89 25.60
CA ALA A 260 0.64 11.85 26.94
C ALA A 260 0.13 10.46 27.36
N ASN A 261 -0.08 9.56 26.40
CA ASN A 261 -0.57 8.18 26.58
C ASN A 261 0.54 7.16 26.29
#